data_1cec4858ce194832828d2a4f7a9455a1
#
_entry.id   1cec4858ce194832828d2a4f7a9455a1
#
_cell.length_a   1.000
_cell.length_b   1.000
_cell.length_c   1.000
_cell.angle_alpha   90.00
_cell.angle_beta   90.00
_cell.angle_gamma   90.00
#
_symmetry.space_group_name_H-M   'P 1'
#
loop_
_entity.id
_entity.type
_entity.pdbx_description
1 polymer ?
#
loop_
_entity_poly.entity_id
_entity_poly.type
_entity_poly.pdbx_seq_one_letter_code
_entity_poly.pdbx_strand_id
1 'polypeptide(L)'
;MTIGKATALRIQNLLKEKNMTQYRLEQKAGILHGTMHCIVKGTNNDVQLGTIIKIANGFDMSFIEFLDNPIFHSDELEYEY
;
A
#
# COMPACT_ATOMS: atom_id res chain seq x y z
N MET A 1 -9.49 6.09 -10.26
CA MET A 1 -9.00 5.72 -8.90
C MET A 1 -7.68 6.44 -8.65
N THR A 2 -7.50 7.03 -7.50
CA THR A 2 -6.24 7.68 -7.17
C THR A 2 -5.16 6.66 -6.81
N ILE A 3 -3.89 7.09 -6.86
CA ILE A 3 -2.77 6.23 -6.46
C ILE A 3 -2.93 5.83 -4.99
N GLY A 4 -3.41 6.75 -4.14
CA GLY A 4 -3.66 6.45 -2.73
C GLY A 4 -4.69 5.34 -2.54
N LYS A 5 -5.79 5.38 -3.28
CA LYS A 5 -6.82 4.35 -3.21
C LYS A 5 -6.34 3.02 -3.79
N ALA A 6 -5.59 3.06 -4.88
CA ALA A 6 -5.02 1.86 -5.47
C ALA A 6 -4.06 1.19 -4.49
N THR A 7 -3.21 1.97 -3.84
CA THR A 7 -2.28 1.47 -2.83
C THR A 7 -3.03 0.85 -1.65
N ALA A 8 -4.06 1.53 -1.16
CA ALA A 8 -4.89 1.02 -0.07
C ALA A 8 -5.51 -0.33 -0.41
N LEU A 9 -6.07 -0.45 -1.62
CA LEU A 9 -6.69 -1.69 -2.06
C LEU A 9 -5.67 -2.82 -2.19
N ARG A 10 -4.49 -2.52 -2.74
CA ARG A 10 -3.42 -3.50 -2.83
C ARG A 10 -3.01 -4.02 -1.46
N ILE A 11 -2.85 -3.12 -0.49
CA ILE A 11 -2.50 -3.51 0.89
C ILE A 11 -3.59 -4.38 1.49
N GLN A 12 -4.85 -3.97 1.38
CA GLN A 12 -5.97 -4.74 1.92
C GLN A 12 -6.02 -6.15 1.33
N ASN A 13 -5.82 -6.27 0.02
CA ASN A 13 -5.81 -7.57 -0.64
C ASN A 13 -4.65 -8.44 -0.16
N LEU A 14 -3.46 -7.87 0.01
CA LEU A 14 -2.30 -8.61 0.50
C LEU A 14 -2.46 -9.04 1.96
N LEU A 15 -3.06 -8.20 2.80
CA LEU A 15 -3.33 -8.59 4.19
C LEU A 15 -4.23 -9.83 4.25
N LYS A 16 -5.27 -9.87 3.40
CA LYS A 16 -6.15 -11.02 3.33
C LYS A 16 -5.43 -12.24 2.77
N GLU A 17 -4.73 -12.05 1.67
CA GLU A 17 -4.04 -13.12 0.96
C GLU A 17 -2.98 -13.79 1.83
N LYS A 18 -2.25 -12.99 2.60
CA LYS A 18 -1.18 -13.47 3.47
C LYS A 18 -1.65 -13.76 4.90
N ASN A 19 -2.93 -13.58 5.17
CA ASN A 19 -3.51 -13.75 6.50
C ASN A 19 -2.74 -12.97 7.56
N MET A 20 -2.48 -11.70 7.26
CA MET A 20 -1.68 -10.80 8.10
C MET A 20 -2.55 -9.67 8.63
N THR A 21 -2.31 -9.25 9.87
CA THR A 21 -3.00 -8.09 10.44
C THR A 21 -2.29 -6.79 10.06
N GLN A 22 -3.03 -5.70 10.09
CA GLN A 22 -2.47 -4.37 9.86
C GLN A 22 -1.36 -4.07 10.90
N TYR A 23 -1.59 -4.44 12.16
CA TYR A 23 -0.62 -4.22 13.22
C TYR A 23 0.72 -4.92 12.91
N ARG A 24 0.64 -6.17 12.45
CA ARG A 24 1.85 -6.90 12.10
C ARG A 24 2.57 -6.24 10.93
N LEU A 25 1.83 -5.76 9.95
CA LEU A 25 2.42 -5.03 8.83
C LEU A 25 3.12 -3.76 9.31
N GLU A 26 2.49 -3.02 10.24
CA GLU A 26 3.09 -1.81 10.81
C GLU A 26 4.44 -2.11 11.45
N GLN A 27 4.51 -3.19 12.22
CA GLN A 27 5.75 -3.60 12.86
C GLN A 27 6.82 -3.99 11.85
N LYS A 28 6.47 -4.77 10.85
CA LYS A 28 7.41 -5.25 9.84
C LYS A 28 7.88 -4.14 8.91
N ALA A 29 7.00 -3.21 8.59
CA ALA A 29 7.32 -2.10 7.69
C ALA A 29 7.99 -0.93 8.41
N GLY A 30 7.90 -0.87 9.74
CA GLY A 30 8.44 0.24 10.51
C GLY A 30 7.66 1.54 10.29
N ILE A 31 6.35 1.43 10.14
CA ILE A 31 5.46 2.58 9.91
C ILE A 31 4.56 2.77 11.13
N LEU A 32 4.42 4.02 11.57
CA LEU A 32 3.57 4.35 12.71
C LEU A 32 2.11 4.06 12.40
N HIS A 33 1.35 3.68 13.43
CA HIS A 33 -0.05 3.31 13.30
C HIS A 33 -0.89 4.40 12.63
N GLY A 34 -0.76 5.64 13.04
CA GLY A 34 -1.54 6.74 12.46
C GLY A 34 -1.29 6.90 10.97
N THR A 35 -0.05 6.79 10.54
CA THR A 35 0.32 6.87 9.13
C THR A 35 -0.24 5.67 8.36
N MET A 36 -0.05 4.48 8.88
CA MET A 36 -0.56 3.27 8.23
C MET A 36 -2.08 3.30 8.12
N HIS A 37 -2.76 3.74 9.15
CA HIS A 37 -4.22 3.83 9.16
C HIS A 37 -4.74 4.70 8.02
N CYS A 38 -4.13 5.87 7.81
CA CYS A 38 -4.50 6.76 6.70
C CYS A 38 -4.23 6.11 5.34
N ILE A 39 -3.11 5.41 5.21
CA ILE A 39 -2.75 4.74 3.95
C ILE A 39 -3.74 3.63 3.65
N VAL A 40 -4.06 2.79 4.62
CA VAL A 40 -4.96 1.64 4.44
C VAL A 40 -6.40 2.09 4.15
N LYS A 41 -6.80 3.23 4.70
CA LYS A 41 -8.12 3.79 4.41
C LYS A 41 -8.20 4.47 3.05
N GLY A 42 -7.06 4.76 2.43
CA GLY A 42 -7.03 5.42 1.14
C GLY A 42 -7.43 6.88 1.20
N THR A 43 -7.25 7.53 2.36
CA THR A 43 -7.59 8.94 2.53
C THR A 43 -6.56 9.87 1.90
N ASN A 44 -5.34 9.37 1.66
CA ASN A 44 -4.30 10.12 0.96
C ASN A 44 -4.49 9.92 -0.54
N ASN A 45 -4.35 11.01 -1.31
CA ASN A 45 -4.43 10.91 -2.77
C ASN A 45 -3.16 10.32 -3.37
N ASP A 46 -2.05 10.42 -2.64
CA ASP A 46 -0.75 10.02 -3.10
C ASP A 46 0.02 9.35 -1.97
N VAL A 47 0.95 8.47 -2.32
CA VAL A 47 1.81 7.78 -1.35
C VAL A 47 3.23 7.84 -1.88
N GLN A 48 4.17 8.27 -1.04
CA GLN A 48 5.56 8.38 -1.44
C GLN A 48 6.16 7.01 -1.76
N LEU A 49 7.02 6.95 -2.75
CA LEU A 49 7.66 5.71 -3.16
C LEU A 49 8.43 5.06 -2.01
N GLY A 50 9.13 5.85 -1.19
CA GLY A 50 9.84 5.33 -0.02
C GLY A 50 8.92 4.59 0.94
N THR A 51 7.71 5.09 1.12
CA THR A 51 6.70 4.44 1.97
C THR A 51 6.25 3.12 1.34
N ILE A 52 6.05 3.11 0.02
CA ILE A 52 5.68 1.89 -0.70
C ILE A 52 6.77 0.82 -0.55
N ILE A 53 8.04 1.23 -0.61
CA ILE A 53 9.16 0.30 -0.41
C ILE A 53 9.11 -0.32 0.99
N LYS A 54 8.84 0.48 2.03
CA LYS A 54 8.71 -0.02 3.39
C LYS A 54 7.56 -1.01 3.53
N ILE A 55 6.43 -0.71 2.91
CA ILE A 55 5.24 -1.57 2.94
C ILE A 55 5.55 -2.90 2.23
N ALA A 56 6.16 -2.84 1.06
CA ALA A 56 6.55 -4.03 0.32
C ALA A 56 7.48 -4.91 1.17
N ASN A 57 8.48 -4.31 1.80
CA ASN A 57 9.37 -5.03 2.70
C ASN A 57 8.60 -5.68 3.85
N GLY A 58 7.58 -5.02 4.37
CA GLY A 58 6.72 -5.59 5.40
C GLY A 58 5.97 -6.83 4.94
N PHE A 59 5.71 -6.94 3.64
CA PHE A 59 5.11 -8.13 3.03
C PHE A 59 6.14 -9.12 2.49
N ASP A 60 7.43 -8.90 2.77
CA ASP A 60 8.52 -9.76 2.29
C ASP A 60 8.56 -9.85 0.76
N MET A 61 8.30 -8.73 0.09
CA MET A 61 8.33 -8.66 -1.37
C MET A 61 9.05 -7.38 -1.81
N SER A 62 9.53 -7.36 -3.05
CA SER A 62 10.11 -6.14 -3.61
C SER A 62 9.02 -5.13 -3.93
N PHE A 63 9.38 -3.83 -4.03
CA PHE A 63 8.39 -2.83 -4.40
C PHE A 63 7.89 -3.03 -5.84
N ILE A 64 8.71 -3.63 -6.70
CA ILE A 64 8.29 -3.93 -8.07
C ILE A 64 7.20 -5.00 -8.05
N GLU A 65 7.37 -6.05 -7.26
CA GLU A 65 6.33 -7.07 -7.07
C GLU A 65 5.06 -6.47 -6.48
N PHE A 66 5.21 -5.56 -5.51
CA PHE A 66 4.08 -4.89 -4.90
C PHE A 66 3.28 -4.12 -5.95
N LEU A 67 3.96 -3.40 -6.85
CA LEU A 67 3.33 -2.59 -7.89
C LEU A 67 2.90 -3.39 -9.11
N ASP A 68 3.36 -4.63 -9.25
CA ASP A 68 3.00 -5.49 -10.37
C ASP A 68 1.66 -6.16 -10.12
N ASN A 69 0.61 -5.37 -10.30
CA ASN A 69 -0.77 -5.82 -10.06
C ASN A 69 -1.68 -5.03 -10.99
N PRO A 70 -2.75 -5.64 -11.52
CA PRO A 70 -3.69 -4.95 -12.42
C PRO A 70 -4.23 -3.64 -11.87
N ILE A 71 -4.30 -3.48 -10.56
CA ILE A 71 -4.76 -2.24 -9.93
C ILE A 71 -3.93 -1.05 -10.39
N PHE A 72 -2.62 -1.24 -10.56
CA PHE A 72 -1.70 -0.17 -10.95
C PHE A 72 -1.51 -0.05 -12.46
N HIS A 73 -2.05 -0.99 -13.23
CA HIS A 73 -1.94 -0.98 -14.69
C HIS A 73 -3.13 -0.28 -15.36
N SER A 74 -4.06 0.23 -14.56
CA SER A 74 -5.27 0.87 -15.08
C SER A 74 -4.97 2.23 -15.69
N ASP A 75 -5.53 2.49 -16.87
CA ASP A 75 -5.50 3.81 -17.48
C ASP A 75 -6.33 4.82 -16.69
N GLU A 76 -7.17 4.33 -15.78
CA GLU A 76 -7.99 5.16 -14.91
C GLU A 76 -7.26 5.62 -13.66
N LEU A 77 -6.02 5.17 -13.48
CA LEU A 77 -5.21 5.59 -12.35
C LEU A 77 -4.90 7.07 -12.48
N GLU A 78 -5.24 7.83 -11.45
CA GLU A 78 -5.10 9.28 -11.46
C GLU A 78 -4.39 9.76 -10.21
N TYR A 79 -3.78 10.95 -10.31
CA TYR A 79 -3.15 11.60 -9.17
C TYR A 79 -3.46 13.10 -9.24
N GLU A 80 -3.42 13.74 -8.07
CA GLU A 80 -3.70 15.17 -7.96
C GLU A 80 -2.46 15.92 -7.50
N TYR A 81 -2.34 17.11 -8.01
CA TYR A 81 -1.23 18.01 -7.67
C TYR A 81 -1.60 18.91 -6.51
#